data_fb2455ca68b20fd077166c8b76b7d5f6
#
_entry.id   fb2455ca68b20fd077166c8b76b7d5f6
#
_cell.length_a   1.000
_cell.length_b   1.000
_cell.length_c   1.000
_cell.angle_alpha   90.00
_cell.angle_beta   90.00
_cell.angle_gamma   90.00
#
_symmetry.space_group_name_H-M   'P 1'
#
loop_
_entity.id
_entity.type
_entity.pdbx_description
1 polymer ?
#
loop_
_entity_poly.entity_id
_entity_poly.type
_entity_poly.pdbx_seq_one_letter_code
_entity_poly.pdbx_strand_id
1 'polypeptide(L)'
;AELVDEEPLRTKAVRLIDQLMQHVVDNDFYLVDYDGEPTTWGKWNPEYVNARPKMVGDRKLNSSNIIAMLQTAYHFTGKDIYKEKAFELMHEHGYLDNLMRPMEEIGKAPDTADEWSKMLSESWDHSDDEMYYMGYWGLYRYAFNDTLKAKYRKAIIDHWEYERPEKEGLWNVFTSMVSNEFDLDEAIWFLQEHPLDLI
;
A
#
# COMPACT_ATOMS: atom_id res chain seq x y z
N ALA A 1 17.24 -0.26 -1.75
CA ALA A 1 18.31 0.72 -1.96
C ALA A 1 18.91 1.21 -0.63
N GLU A 2 18.08 1.54 0.37
CA GLU A 2 18.57 2.08 1.67
C GLU A 2 19.49 1.10 2.42
N LEU A 3 19.20 -0.19 2.36
CA LEU A 3 19.94 -1.24 3.05
C LEU A 3 21.07 -1.89 2.22
N VAL A 4 21.33 -1.35 1.03
CA VAL A 4 22.39 -1.89 0.14
C VAL A 4 23.66 -1.07 0.30
N ASP A 5 24.70 -1.68 0.87
CA ASP A 5 26.00 -1.05 1.10
C ASP A 5 26.87 -1.00 -0.16
N GLU A 6 26.60 -1.86 -1.14
CA GLU A 6 27.34 -1.90 -2.39
C GLU A 6 26.85 -0.84 -3.39
N GLU A 7 27.66 0.21 -3.61
CA GLU A 7 27.29 1.33 -4.50
C GLU A 7 26.77 0.93 -5.89
N PRO A 8 27.35 -0.02 -6.63
CA PRO A 8 26.82 -0.41 -7.93
C PRO A 8 25.40 -0.98 -7.88
N LEU A 9 25.06 -1.71 -6.81
CA LEU A 9 23.71 -2.26 -6.61
C LEU A 9 22.74 -1.17 -6.18
N ARG A 10 23.15 -0.30 -5.25
CA ARG A 10 22.36 0.84 -4.82
C ARG A 10 22.00 1.75 -5.99
N THR A 11 22.98 2.11 -6.80
CA THR A 11 22.78 2.93 -8.01
C THR A 11 21.79 2.27 -8.99
N LYS A 12 21.89 0.95 -9.20
CA LYS A 12 20.94 0.21 -10.06
C LYS A 12 19.54 0.22 -9.47
N ALA A 13 19.38 0.01 -8.16
CA ALA A 13 18.09 0.04 -7.49
C ALA A 13 17.41 1.41 -7.60
N VAL A 14 18.15 2.50 -7.35
CA VAL A 14 17.64 3.87 -7.50
C VAL A 14 17.24 4.16 -8.94
N ARG A 15 18.06 3.73 -9.91
CA ARG A 15 17.71 3.89 -11.33
C ARG A 15 16.44 3.13 -11.70
N LEU A 16 16.24 1.92 -11.16
CA LEU A 16 15.04 1.14 -11.41
C LEU A 16 13.80 1.83 -10.83
N ILE A 17 13.88 2.31 -9.59
CA ILE A 17 12.80 3.09 -8.95
C ILE A 17 12.44 4.29 -9.83
N ASP A 18 13.44 5.06 -10.27
CA ASP A 18 13.24 6.24 -11.09
C ASP A 18 12.58 5.92 -12.44
N GLN A 19 13.10 4.92 -13.15
CA GLN A 19 12.56 4.52 -14.45
C GLN A 19 11.12 4.01 -14.35
N LEU A 20 10.83 3.19 -13.33
CA LEU A 20 9.50 2.66 -13.11
C LEU A 20 8.51 3.79 -12.78
N MET A 21 8.87 4.67 -11.85
CA MET A 21 7.96 5.74 -11.44
C MET A 21 7.80 6.82 -12.51
N GLN A 22 8.84 7.11 -13.29
CA GLN A 22 8.72 7.98 -14.45
C GLN A 22 7.74 7.39 -15.46
N HIS A 23 7.87 6.08 -15.76
CA HIS A 23 6.95 5.38 -16.65
C HIS A 23 5.50 5.46 -16.17
N VAL A 24 5.25 5.23 -14.88
CA VAL A 24 3.90 5.31 -14.30
C VAL A 24 3.34 6.74 -14.38
N VAL A 25 4.15 7.76 -14.09
CA VAL A 25 3.72 9.16 -14.19
C VAL A 25 3.46 9.57 -15.64
N ASP A 26 4.32 9.19 -16.57
CA ASP A 26 4.19 9.52 -17.99
C ASP A 26 2.98 8.84 -18.66
N ASN A 27 2.50 7.73 -18.08
CA ASN A 27 1.33 6.99 -18.53
C ASN A 27 0.10 7.22 -17.62
N ASP A 28 -0.03 8.40 -17.05
CA ASP A 28 -1.19 8.83 -16.28
C ASP A 28 -1.56 7.83 -15.15
N PHE A 29 -0.56 7.40 -14.41
CA PHE A 29 -0.64 6.44 -13.30
C PHE A 29 -1.13 5.04 -13.69
N TYR A 30 -0.86 4.62 -14.92
CA TYR A 30 -0.96 3.24 -15.36
C TYR A 30 0.41 2.60 -15.52
N LEU A 31 0.56 1.37 -15.09
CA LEU A 31 1.68 0.53 -15.50
C LEU A 31 1.34 -0.09 -16.86
N VAL A 32 1.90 0.46 -17.90
CA VAL A 32 1.66 0.01 -19.27
C VAL A 32 2.66 -1.05 -19.67
N ASP A 33 2.17 -2.16 -20.21
CA ASP A 33 3.00 -3.29 -20.67
C ASP A 33 3.56 -3.04 -22.09
N TYR A 34 4.37 -3.98 -22.57
CA TYR A 34 5.06 -3.90 -23.87
C TYR A 34 4.12 -3.81 -25.08
N ASP A 35 2.87 -4.23 -24.94
CA ASP A 35 1.82 -4.14 -25.97
C ASP A 35 1.11 -2.79 -26.00
N GLY A 36 1.44 -1.89 -25.10
CA GLY A 36 0.85 -0.56 -24.97
C GLY A 36 -0.43 -0.51 -24.13
N GLU A 37 -0.84 -1.63 -23.56
CA GLU A 37 -2.04 -1.71 -22.71
C GLU A 37 -1.68 -1.67 -21.22
N PRO A 38 -2.54 -1.09 -20.37
CA PRO A 38 -2.34 -1.14 -18.93
C PRO A 38 -2.39 -2.58 -18.40
N THR A 39 -1.45 -2.92 -17.55
CA THR A 39 -1.45 -4.22 -16.84
C THR A 39 -2.73 -4.40 -16.01
N THR A 40 -3.06 -5.63 -15.65
CA THR A 40 -4.30 -5.94 -14.93
C THR A 40 -4.39 -5.19 -13.60
N TRP A 41 -3.30 -5.13 -12.83
CA TRP A 41 -3.28 -4.61 -11.47
C TRP A 41 -2.58 -3.24 -11.31
N GLY A 42 -1.71 -2.86 -12.23
CA GLY A 42 -0.99 -1.59 -12.19
C GLY A 42 -1.81 -0.39 -12.63
N LYS A 43 -2.90 -0.10 -11.94
CA LYS A 43 -3.88 0.93 -12.30
C LYS A 43 -4.16 1.84 -11.13
N TRP A 44 -3.37 2.90 -11.02
CA TRP A 44 -3.47 3.90 -9.96
C TRP A 44 -4.06 5.23 -10.42
N ASN A 45 -4.57 5.30 -11.65
CA ASN A 45 -5.21 6.48 -12.22
C ASN A 45 -6.48 6.86 -11.44
N PRO A 46 -6.75 8.16 -11.17
CA PRO A 46 -7.90 8.60 -10.39
C PRO A 46 -9.25 8.18 -10.97
N GLU A 47 -9.41 8.15 -12.27
CA GLU A 47 -10.63 7.69 -12.92
C GLU A 47 -10.89 6.21 -12.61
N TYR A 48 -9.83 5.39 -12.65
CA TYR A 48 -9.94 3.97 -12.33
C TYR A 48 -10.20 3.75 -10.84
N VAL A 49 -9.42 4.37 -9.97
CA VAL A 49 -9.48 4.16 -8.52
C VAL A 49 -10.78 4.64 -7.92
N ASN A 50 -11.27 5.82 -8.33
CA ASN A 50 -12.45 6.46 -7.73
C ASN A 50 -13.78 6.14 -8.41
N ALA A 51 -13.78 5.70 -9.67
CA ALA A 51 -15.01 5.51 -10.45
C ALA A 51 -15.75 4.20 -10.15
N ARG A 52 -15.17 3.29 -9.37
CA ARG A 52 -15.76 1.98 -9.08
C ARG A 52 -16.35 1.92 -7.67
N PRO A 53 -17.66 2.17 -7.49
CA PRO A 53 -18.29 2.18 -6.16
C PRO A 53 -18.21 0.85 -5.42
N LYS A 54 -18.06 -0.26 -6.15
CA LYS A 54 -17.99 -1.62 -5.59
C LYS A 54 -16.60 -2.03 -5.10
N MET A 55 -15.55 -1.26 -5.44
CA MET A 55 -14.17 -1.61 -5.15
C MET A 55 -13.58 -0.66 -4.11
N VAL A 56 -14.23 -0.57 -2.96
CA VAL A 56 -13.80 0.34 -1.89
C VAL A 56 -12.45 -0.10 -1.31
N GLY A 57 -12.20 -1.41 -1.21
CA GLY A 57 -10.91 -1.97 -0.80
C GLY A 57 -9.77 -1.53 -1.70
N ASP A 58 -9.93 -1.71 -3.00
CA ASP A 58 -8.95 -1.30 -3.99
C ASP A 58 -8.61 0.19 -3.93
N ARG A 59 -9.57 1.05 -3.56
CA ARG A 59 -9.31 2.48 -3.42
C ARG A 59 -8.28 2.78 -2.36
N LYS A 60 -8.42 2.19 -1.17
CA LYS A 60 -7.47 2.37 -0.08
C LYS A 60 -6.12 1.77 -0.48
N LEU A 61 -6.10 0.54 -0.99
CA LEU A 61 -4.90 -0.17 -1.42
C LEU A 61 -4.14 0.62 -2.48
N ASN A 62 -4.80 0.93 -3.59
CA ASN A 62 -4.17 1.62 -4.71
C ASN A 62 -3.72 3.04 -4.34
N SER A 63 -4.52 3.77 -3.55
CA SER A 63 -4.13 5.09 -3.06
C SER A 63 -2.91 5.02 -2.14
N SER A 64 -2.86 4.04 -1.23
CA SER A 64 -1.73 3.84 -0.32
C SER A 64 -0.46 3.52 -1.08
N ASN A 65 -0.54 2.57 -2.02
CA ASN A 65 0.61 2.08 -2.75
C ASN A 65 1.22 3.13 -3.68
N ILE A 66 0.40 3.86 -4.45
CA ILE A 66 0.96 4.88 -5.34
C ILE A 66 1.59 6.04 -4.56
N ILE A 67 0.99 6.47 -3.44
CA ILE A 67 1.59 7.50 -2.58
C ILE A 67 2.91 6.99 -1.99
N ALA A 68 2.95 5.75 -1.50
CA ALA A 68 4.18 5.14 -0.98
C ALA A 68 5.29 5.07 -2.04
N MET A 69 4.95 4.68 -3.27
CA MET A 69 5.89 4.60 -4.39
C MET A 69 6.41 5.97 -4.80
N LEU A 70 5.56 6.98 -4.91
CA LEU A 70 5.95 8.36 -5.23
C LEU A 70 6.83 8.97 -4.13
N GLN A 71 6.49 8.77 -2.85
CA GLN A 71 7.33 9.21 -1.72
C GLN A 71 8.72 8.53 -1.75
N THR A 72 8.74 7.23 -2.02
CA THR A 72 9.98 6.46 -2.15
C THR A 72 10.83 6.99 -3.31
N ALA A 73 10.24 7.21 -4.47
CA ALA A 73 10.92 7.76 -5.64
C ALA A 73 11.50 9.16 -5.36
N TYR A 74 10.71 10.04 -4.73
CA TYR A 74 11.21 11.36 -4.32
C TYR A 74 12.39 11.25 -3.36
N HIS A 75 12.28 10.39 -2.34
CA HIS A 75 13.34 10.22 -1.34
C HIS A 75 14.68 9.82 -1.97
N PHE A 76 14.67 8.89 -2.92
CA PHE A 76 15.90 8.37 -3.52
C PHE A 76 16.43 9.20 -4.69
N THR A 77 15.58 9.93 -5.39
CA THR A 77 15.97 10.67 -6.62
C THR A 77 16.05 12.17 -6.41
N GLY A 78 15.32 12.73 -5.45
CA GLY A 78 15.17 14.16 -5.24
C GLY A 78 14.38 14.88 -6.35
N LYS A 79 13.72 14.15 -7.26
CA LYS A 79 12.94 14.74 -8.35
C LYS A 79 11.58 15.25 -7.85
N ASP A 80 11.37 16.56 -7.89
CA ASP A 80 10.16 17.21 -7.37
C ASP A 80 8.87 16.72 -8.02
N ILE A 81 8.92 16.27 -9.27
CA ILE A 81 7.75 15.71 -9.97
C ILE A 81 7.03 14.61 -9.16
N TYR A 82 7.76 13.74 -8.48
CA TYR A 82 7.16 12.68 -7.68
C TYR A 82 6.43 13.23 -6.46
N LYS A 83 6.98 14.26 -5.83
CA LYS A 83 6.34 14.94 -4.71
C LYS A 83 5.10 15.72 -5.16
N GLU A 84 5.19 16.46 -6.27
CA GLU A 84 4.08 17.20 -6.86
C GLU A 84 2.93 16.27 -7.20
N LYS A 85 3.21 15.15 -7.88
CA LYS A 85 2.20 14.14 -8.24
C LYS A 85 1.59 13.43 -7.03
N ALA A 86 2.36 13.19 -5.97
CA ALA A 86 1.80 12.67 -4.73
C ALA A 86 0.82 13.67 -4.08
N PHE A 87 1.15 14.94 -4.03
CA PHE A 87 0.25 15.97 -3.49
C PHE A 87 -0.99 16.18 -4.36
N GLU A 88 -0.85 16.18 -5.69
CA GLU A 88 -1.96 16.21 -6.63
C GLU A 88 -2.96 15.06 -6.34
N LEU A 89 -2.47 13.82 -6.29
CA LEU A 89 -3.31 12.67 -5.98
C LEU A 89 -3.98 12.78 -4.60
N MET A 90 -3.23 13.19 -3.58
CA MET A 90 -3.75 13.30 -2.22
C MET A 90 -4.84 14.36 -2.07
N HIS A 91 -4.67 15.54 -2.68
CA HIS A 91 -5.51 16.70 -2.40
C HIS A 91 -6.54 17.00 -3.49
N GLU A 92 -6.23 16.74 -4.75
CA GLU A 92 -7.17 17.00 -5.85
C GLU A 92 -8.01 15.77 -6.20
N HIS A 93 -7.46 14.58 -5.99
CA HIS A 93 -8.12 13.32 -6.31
C HIS A 93 -8.57 12.49 -5.09
N GLY A 94 -8.43 13.02 -3.87
CA GLY A 94 -8.96 12.42 -2.65
C GLY A 94 -8.24 11.15 -2.17
N TYR A 95 -6.99 10.89 -2.63
CA TYR A 95 -6.25 9.69 -2.24
C TYR A 95 -5.88 9.66 -0.76
N LEU A 96 -5.72 10.82 -0.13
CA LEU A 96 -5.52 10.88 1.31
C LEU A 96 -6.76 10.42 2.08
N ASP A 97 -7.95 10.77 1.60
CA ASP A 97 -9.21 10.35 2.21
C ASP A 97 -9.44 8.84 1.99
N ASN A 98 -9.14 8.34 0.79
CA ASN A 98 -9.17 6.90 0.51
C ASN A 98 -8.25 6.12 1.46
N LEU A 99 -7.00 6.58 1.61
CA LEU A 99 -5.99 5.97 2.48
C LEU A 99 -6.41 5.99 3.95
N MET A 100 -7.04 7.06 4.40
CA MET A 100 -7.48 7.24 5.79
C MET A 100 -8.80 6.54 6.12
N ARG A 101 -9.47 5.93 5.16
CA ARG A 101 -10.71 5.21 5.41
C ARG A 101 -10.47 4.04 6.37
N PRO A 102 -11.30 3.88 7.42
CA PRO A 102 -11.16 2.75 8.34
C PRO A 102 -11.30 1.40 7.63
N MET A 103 -10.54 0.40 8.05
CA MET A 103 -10.64 -0.96 7.50
C MET A 103 -12.05 -1.56 7.68
N GLU A 104 -12.71 -1.22 8.77
CA GLU A 104 -14.09 -1.62 9.02
C GLU A 104 -15.07 -1.24 7.90
N GLU A 105 -14.77 -0.18 7.14
CA GLU A 105 -15.58 0.28 6.01
C GLU A 105 -15.12 -0.30 4.66
N ILE A 106 -13.98 -0.99 4.64
CA ILE A 106 -13.37 -1.50 3.41
C ILE A 106 -14.03 -2.83 3.02
N GLY A 107 -14.28 -2.97 1.72
CA GLY A 107 -14.74 -4.24 1.14
C GLY A 107 -16.19 -4.63 1.47
N LYS A 108 -16.88 -3.97 2.42
CA LYS A 108 -18.25 -4.33 2.77
C LYS A 108 -19.20 -4.11 1.60
N ALA A 109 -19.85 -5.19 1.19
CA ALA A 109 -20.91 -5.12 0.20
C ALA A 109 -22.11 -4.34 0.77
N PRO A 110 -22.82 -3.54 -0.05
CA PRO A 110 -24.03 -2.85 0.41
C PRO A 110 -25.11 -3.86 0.85
N ASP A 111 -25.98 -3.48 1.78
CA ASP A 111 -27.06 -4.33 2.30
C ASP A 111 -27.96 -4.92 1.21
N THR A 112 -28.06 -4.23 0.07
CA THR A 112 -28.81 -4.64 -1.12
C THR A 112 -28.08 -5.65 -2.01
N ALA A 113 -26.81 -5.98 -1.71
CA ALA A 113 -26.03 -6.95 -2.48
C ALA A 113 -26.56 -8.37 -2.26
N ASP A 114 -26.30 -9.25 -3.23
CA ASP A 114 -26.58 -10.67 -3.10
C ASP A 114 -25.66 -11.33 -2.04
N GLU A 115 -26.09 -12.51 -1.55
CA GLU A 115 -25.37 -13.21 -0.47
C GLU A 115 -23.92 -13.60 -0.85
N TRP A 116 -23.68 -13.91 -2.14
CA TRP A 116 -22.35 -14.23 -2.61
C TRP A 116 -21.41 -13.01 -2.56
N SER A 117 -21.90 -11.85 -3.00
CA SER A 117 -21.16 -10.59 -2.91
C SER A 117 -20.87 -10.20 -1.47
N LYS A 118 -21.82 -10.42 -0.56
CA LYS A 118 -21.62 -10.20 0.88
C LYS A 118 -20.55 -11.14 1.44
N MET A 119 -20.66 -12.42 1.15
CA MET A 119 -19.68 -13.42 1.60
C MET A 119 -18.26 -13.09 1.10
N LEU A 120 -18.10 -12.70 -0.18
CA LEU A 120 -16.80 -12.31 -0.73
C LEU A 120 -16.25 -11.04 -0.07
N SER A 121 -17.12 -10.08 0.25
CA SER A 121 -16.70 -8.84 0.90
C SER A 121 -16.30 -9.02 2.37
N GLU A 122 -16.73 -10.12 2.99
CA GLU A 122 -16.36 -10.50 4.37
C GLU A 122 -15.19 -11.50 4.41
N SER A 123 -14.77 -12.00 3.25
CA SER A 123 -13.59 -12.87 3.18
C SER A 123 -12.32 -12.04 3.28
N TRP A 124 -11.36 -12.52 4.04
CA TRP A 124 -10.04 -11.93 4.09
C TRP A 124 -9.34 -12.08 2.73
N ASP A 125 -8.79 -11.00 2.24
CA ASP A 125 -7.96 -11.01 1.04
C ASP A 125 -6.50 -10.82 1.44
N HIS A 126 -5.89 -11.90 1.90
CA HIS A 126 -4.54 -11.93 2.43
C HIS A 126 -3.50 -11.36 1.44
N SER A 127 -3.70 -11.54 0.14
CA SER A 127 -2.79 -11.00 -0.86
C SER A 127 -2.85 -9.46 -0.96
N ASP A 128 -4.01 -8.88 -0.76
CA ASP A 128 -4.18 -7.44 -0.72
C ASP A 128 -3.56 -6.85 0.55
N ASP A 129 -3.69 -7.55 1.69
CA ASP A 129 -3.10 -7.14 2.95
C ASP A 129 -1.57 -7.18 2.88
N GLU A 130 -0.96 -8.20 2.28
CA GLU A 130 0.47 -8.23 2.01
C GLU A 130 0.91 -7.00 1.20
N MET A 131 0.17 -6.62 0.16
CA MET A 131 0.48 -5.44 -0.65
C MET A 131 0.34 -4.13 0.14
N TYR A 132 -0.65 -4.01 1.04
CA TYR A 132 -0.75 -2.87 1.95
C TYR A 132 0.49 -2.77 2.84
N TYR A 133 0.85 -3.85 3.53
CA TYR A 133 1.95 -3.83 4.49
C TYR A 133 3.30 -3.59 3.81
N MET A 134 3.55 -4.14 2.64
CA MET A 134 4.74 -3.80 1.85
C MET A 134 4.79 -2.31 1.47
N GLY A 135 3.64 -1.72 1.13
CA GLY A 135 3.53 -0.30 0.83
C GLY A 135 3.76 0.60 2.05
N TYR A 136 3.38 0.16 3.25
CA TYR A 136 3.47 0.95 4.48
C TYR A 136 4.89 1.35 4.86
N TRP A 137 5.91 0.57 4.47
CA TRP A 137 7.29 0.98 4.64
C TRP A 137 7.56 2.33 3.96
N GLY A 138 7.30 2.41 2.65
CA GLY A 138 7.51 3.64 1.88
C GLY A 138 6.61 4.79 2.34
N LEU A 139 5.37 4.46 2.70
CA LEU A 139 4.39 5.42 3.16
C LEU A 139 4.84 6.12 4.45
N TYR A 140 5.19 5.35 5.48
CA TYR A 140 5.54 5.88 6.79
C TYR A 140 6.97 6.39 6.86
N ARG A 141 7.91 5.63 6.31
CA ARG A 141 9.35 5.93 6.36
C ARG A 141 9.71 7.21 5.63
N TYR A 142 9.09 7.42 4.46
CA TYR A 142 9.40 8.54 3.57
C TYR A 142 8.29 9.60 3.53
N ALA A 143 7.46 9.68 4.55
CA ALA A 143 6.42 10.70 4.66
C ALA A 143 6.99 12.12 4.50
N PHE A 144 6.36 12.95 3.69
CA PHE A 144 6.84 14.30 3.38
C PHE A 144 6.88 15.26 4.58
N ASN A 145 6.07 14.99 5.62
CA ASN A 145 6.01 15.79 6.84
C ASN A 145 5.38 15.01 8.00
N ASP A 146 5.53 15.55 9.21
CA ASP A 146 5.05 14.92 10.44
C ASP A 146 3.51 14.78 10.49
N THR A 147 2.77 15.70 9.87
CA THR A 147 1.30 15.62 9.81
C THR A 147 0.84 14.42 8.99
N LEU A 148 1.42 14.21 7.82
CA LEU A 148 1.15 13.03 7.00
C LEU A 148 1.61 11.76 7.71
N LYS A 149 2.81 11.79 8.30
CA LYS A 149 3.34 10.66 9.06
C LYS A 149 2.41 10.22 10.20
N ALA A 150 1.83 11.16 10.92
CA ALA A 150 0.86 10.87 11.97
C ALA A 150 -0.43 10.26 11.41
N LYS A 151 -0.92 10.72 10.26
CA LYS A 151 -2.07 10.13 9.56
C LYS A 151 -1.78 8.69 9.13
N TYR A 152 -0.64 8.46 8.49
CA TYR A 152 -0.23 7.13 8.05
C TYR A 152 -0.09 6.15 9.22
N ARG A 153 0.51 6.61 10.33
CA ARG A 153 0.57 5.84 11.56
C ARG A 153 -0.82 5.37 12.00
N LYS A 154 -1.80 6.28 12.02
CA LYS A 154 -3.17 5.95 12.39
C LYS A 154 -3.78 4.90 11.44
N ALA A 155 -3.61 5.07 10.14
CA ALA A 155 -4.14 4.13 9.15
C ALA A 155 -3.51 2.73 9.25
N ILE A 156 -2.20 2.65 9.55
CA ILE A 156 -1.49 1.39 9.73
C ILE A 156 -1.96 0.66 11.00
N ILE A 157 -2.14 1.39 12.11
CA ILE A 157 -2.64 0.81 13.36
C ILE A 157 -4.08 0.32 13.19
N ASP A 158 -4.95 1.11 12.55
CA ASP A 158 -6.33 0.73 12.25
C ASP A 158 -6.39 -0.57 11.41
N HIS A 159 -5.52 -0.70 10.43
CA HIS A 159 -5.41 -1.90 9.61
C HIS A 159 -4.96 -3.10 10.45
N TRP A 160 -3.91 -2.94 11.25
CA TRP A 160 -3.43 -4.01 12.13
C TRP A 160 -4.49 -4.46 13.15
N GLU A 161 -5.22 -3.54 13.76
CA GLU A 161 -6.29 -3.87 14.71
C GLU A 161 -7.41 -4.69 14.03
N TYR A 162 -7.71 -4.39 12.77
CA TYR A 162 -8.73 -5.09 12.00
C TYR A 162 -8.28 -6.50 11.61
N GLU A 163 -7.05 -6.65 11.09
CA GLU A 163 -6.49 -7.92 10.63
C GLU A 163 -5.81 -8.76 11.75
N ARG A 164 -5.79 -8.25 12.96
CA ARG A 164 -5.19 -8.94 14.11
C ARG A 164 -5.68 -10.37 14.32
N PRO A 165 -6.96 -10.74 14.07
CA PRO A 165 -7.42 -12.11 14.20
C PRO A 165 -6.69 -13.12 13.30
N GLU A 166 -6.07 -12.71 12.20
CA GLU A 166 -5.23 -13.55 11.35
C GLU A 166 -3.93 -13.99 12.04
N LYS A 167 -3.47 -13.26 13.04
CA LYS A 167 -2.21 -13.50 13.77
C LYS A 167 -0.96 -13.54 12.89
N GLU A 168 -1.01 -12.88 11.76
CA GLU A 168 0.08 -12.87 10.79
C GLU A 168 1.30 -12.11 11.34
N GLY A 169 2.46 -12.79 11.31
CA GLY A 169 3.70 -12.21 11.84
C GLY A 169 4.15 -10.96 11.09
N LEU A 170 3.89 -10.88 9.79
CA LEU A 170 4.24 -9.73 8.97
C LEU A 170 3.49 -8.47 9.42
N TRP A 171 2.20 -8.58 9.73
CA TRP A 171 1.39 -7.47 10.24
C TRP A 171 1.96 -6.90 11.54
N ASN A 172 2.36 -7.76 12.45
CA ASN A 172 2.98 -7.39 13.72
C ASN A 172 4.35 -6.72 13.51
N VAL A 173 5.19 -7.25 12.61
CA VAL A 173 6.52 -6.68 12.31
C VAL A 173 6.39 -5.26 11.74
N PHE A 174 5.50 -5.05 10.76
CA PHE A 174 5.30 -3.70 10.20
C PHE A 174 4.69 -2.73 11.20
N THR A 175 3.75 -3.19 12.03
CA THR A 175 3.14 -2.34 13.05
C THR A 175 4.15 -1.90 14.11
N SER A 176 5.17 -2.72 14.40
CA SER A 176 6.26 -2.35 15.31
C SER A 176 7.04 -1.10 14.89
N MET A 177 7.01 -0.74 13.60
CA MET A 177 7.64 0.50 13.11
C MET A 177 6.90 1.77 13.54
N VAL A 178 5.61 1.67 13.83
CA VAL A 178 4.73 2.80 14.07
C VAL A 178 4.14 2.82 15.47
N SER A 179 4.15 1.69 16.17
CA SER A 179 3.56 1.54 17.50
C SER A 179 4.38 0.58 18.36
N ASN A 180 4.31 0.77 19.69
CA ASN A 180 4.79 -0.18 20.66
C ASN A 180 3.70 -1.21 21.07
N GLU A 181 2.52 -1.12 20.49
CA GLU A 181 1.33 -1.93 20.78
C GLU A 181 1.17 -3.09 19.78
N PHE A 182 2.25 -3.54 19.19
CA PHE A 182 2.26 -4.76 18.36
C PHE A 182 2.35 -6.01 19.24
N ASP A 183 1.89 -7.14 18.70
CA ASP A 183 1.89 -8.40 19.43
C ASP A 183 3.09 -9.28 19.05
N LEU A 184 4.15 -9.20 19.86
CA LEU A 184 5.36 -9.99 19.65
C LEU A 184 5.11 -11.49 19.86
N ASP A 185 4.27 -11.87 20.81
CA ASP A 185 3.98 -13.26 21.11
C ASP A 185 3.21 -13.92 19.96
N GLU A 186 2.27 -13.21 19.34
CA GLU A 186 1.59 -13.66 18.12
C GLU A 186 2.57 -13.81 16.95
N ALA A 187 3.47 -12.84 16.75
CA ALA A 187 4.49 -12.94 15.70
C ALA A 187 5.42 -14.15 15.90
N ILE A 188 5.84 -14.41 17.13
CA ILE A 188 6.65 -15.58 17.48
C ILE A 188 5.86 -16.87 17.24
N TRP A 189 4.61 -16.92 17.70
CA TRP A 189 3.72 -18.06 17.48
C TRP A 189 3.56 -18.37 16.00
N PHE A 190 3.27 -17.37 15.18
CA PHE A 190 3.13 -17.53 13.73
C PHE A 190 4.38 -18.13 13.09
N LEU A 191 5.56 -17.63 13.44
CA LEU A 191 6.83 -18.17 12.92
C LEU A 191 7.12 -19.61 13.38
N GLN A 192 6.65 -19.99 14.57
CA GLN A 192 6.82 -21.35 15.09
C GLN A 192 5.87 -22.36 14.47
N GLU A 193 4.62 -21.93 14.21
CA GLU A 193 3.57 -22.77 13.64
C GLU A 193 3.56 -22.76 12.11
N HIS A 194 4.40 -21.92 11.48
CA HIS A 194 4.46 -21.84 10.02
C HIS A 194 4.96 -23.19 9.44
N PRO A 195 4.18 -23.84 8.57
CA PRO A 195 4.54 -25.13 8.02
C PRO A 195 5.73 -25.01 7.07
N LEU A 196 6.90 -25.48 7.50
CA LEU A 196 8.13 -25.48 6.70
C LEU A 196 8.22 -26.67 5.73
N ASP A 197 7.29 -27.61 5.80
CA ASP A 197 7.24 -28.86 5.05
C ASP A 197 6.29 -28.84 3.82
N LEU A 198 5.81 -27.66 3.45
CA LEU A 198 5.01 -27.45 2.24
C LEU A 198 5.83 -27.31 0.93
N ILE A 199 7.13 -27.67 0.99
CA ILE A 199 8.04 -27.62 -0.17
C ILE A 199 8.19 -29.02 -0.77
#